data_ea554dec1d3438fe14b1d815071301f7
#
_entry.id   ea554dec1d3438fe14b1d815071301f7
#
_cell.length_a   1.000
_cell.length_b   1.000
_cell.length_c   1.000
_cell.angle_alpha   90.00
_cell.angle_beta   90.00
_cell.angle_gamma   90.00
#
_symmetry.space_group_name_H-M   'P 1'
#
loop_
_entity.id
_entity.type
_entity.pdbx_description
1 polymer ?
#
loop_
_entity_poly.entity_id
_entity_poly.type
_entity_poly.pdbx_seq_one_letter_code
_entity_poly.pdbx_strand_id
1 'polypeptide(L)'
;MKKKISKADWKVRVDLAAMFRLTHMFGWDDTVWNHITARAPGTKHNFFMHEMGLLYEEVKASNLIKVDENGKVLEGPKKANTAGFIIHSAVHLNHPKNKFVFHAHPPSALAATALKNGIPFLVQDSSMLYGKVGYHEWEGLSLNKDERKRIAKNLGNNKVLIMKNHGLLTVGETAGEAFMNMYYAIRMCEVAVQAEGSGLKLERCTKPVSYTHLTLPTNREV
;
A
#
# COMPACT_ATOMS: atom_id res chain seq x y z
N MET A 1 16.76 -17.11 -25.82
CA MET A 1 15.27 -17.22 -25.92
C MET A 1 14.62 -16.49 -24.77
N LYS A 2 13.71 -15.54 -25.03
CA LYS A 2 12.91 -14.89 -23.95
C LYS A 2 12.00 -15.94 -23.34
N LYS A 3 12.11 -16.19 -22.03
CA LYS A 3 11.29 -17.14 -21.30
C LYS A 3 9.81 -16.72 -21.43
N LYS A 4 8.95 -17.63 -21.89
CA LYS A 4 7.51 -17.35 -22.06
C LYS A 4 6.89 -17.10 -20.68
N ILE A 5 6.28 -15.94 -20.47
CA ILE A 5 5.59 -15.60 -19.22
C ILE A 5 4.41 -16.56 -19.04
N SER A 6 4.24 -17.14 -17.86
CA SER A 6 3.11 -18.03 -17.56
C SER A 6 1.78 -17.24 -17.54
N LYS A 7 0.66 -17.91 -17.78
CA LYS A 7 -0.68 -17.27 -17.68
C LYS A 7 -0.94 -16.72 -16.27
N ALA A 8 -0.48 -17.41 -15.23
CA ALA A 8 -0.63 -16.98 -13.84
C ALA A 8 0.20 -15.71 -13.56
N ASP A 9 1.47 -15.67 -13.97
CA ASP A 9 2.30 -14.47 -13.85
C ASP A 9 1.70 -13.31 -14.64
N TRP A 10 1.20 -13.57 -15.85
CA TRP A 10 0.62 -12.52 -16.70
C TRP A 10 -0.60 -11.88 -16.04
N LYS A 11 -1.50 -12.69 -15.44
CA LYS A 11 -2.66 -12.17 -14.72
C LYS A 11 -2.24 -11.20 -13.59
N VAL A 12 -1.29 -11.59 -12.74
CA VAL A 12 -0.81 -10.74 -11.64
C VAL A 12 -0.11 -9.48 -12.16
N ARG A 13 0.63 -9.58 -13.26
CA ARG A 13 1.25 -8.42 -13.91
C ARG A 13 0.23 -7.44 -14.46
N VAL A 14 -0.88 -7.93 -15.03
CA VAL A 14 -1.99 -7.07 -15.51
C VAL A 14 -2.65 -6.36 -14.33
N ASP A 15 -2.99 -7.10 -13.27
CA ASP A 15 -3.59 -6.54 -12.05
C ASP A 15 -2.68 -5.47 -11.43
N LEU A 16 -1.37 -5.73 -11.34
CA LEU A 16 -0.39 -4.79 -10.81
C LEU A 16 -0.22 -3.55 -11.71
N ALA A 17 -0.15 -3.71 -13.03
CA ALA A 17 -0.07 -2.60 -13.96
C ALA A 17 -1.33 -1.72 -13.91
N ALA A 18 -2.51 -2.31 -13.69
CA ALA A 18 -3.74 -1.58 -13.49
C ALA A 18 -3.67 -0.70 -12.22
N MET A 19 -3.11 -1.22 -11.10
CA MET A 19 -2.91 -0.41 -9.89
C MET A 19 -2.03 0.81 -10.16
N PHE A 20 -0.93 0.67 -10.89
CA PHE A 20 -0.07 1.81 -11.26
C PHE A 20 -0.82 2.86 -12.06
N ARG A 21 -1.61 2.44 -13.06
CA ARG A 21 -2.40 3.35 -13.89
C ARG A 21 -3.50 4.06 -13.11
N LEU A 22 -4.20 3.35 -12.25
CA LEU A 22 -5.19 3.95 -11.36
C LEU A 22 -4.54 4.95 -10.41
N THR A 23 -3.37 4.63 -9.85
CA THR A 23 -2.62 5.55 -8.97
C THR A 23 -2.29 6.85 -9.68
N HIS A 24 -1.80 6.77 -10.93
CA HIS A 24 -1.55 7.95 -11.76
C HIS A 24 -2.85 8.72 -12.06
N MET A 25 -3.92 8.02 -12.46
CA MET A 25 -5.22 8.63 -12.76
C MET A 25 -5.81 9.41 -11.56
N PHE A 26 -5.56 8.95 -10.32
CA PHE A 26 -5.97 9.65 -9.10
C PHE A 26 -4.98 10.73 -8.64
N GLY A 27 -3.84 10.91 -9.32
CA GLY A 27 -2.82 11.87 -8.94
C GLY A 27 -2.10 11.53 -7.61
N TRP A 28 -1.96 10.24 -7.32
CA TRP A 28 -1.31 9.75 -6.10
C TRP A 28 0.13 9.26 -6.34
N ASP A 29 0.60 9.33 -7.57
CA ASP A 29 1.99 9.07 -7.91
C ASP A 29 2.90 10.20 -7.41
N ASP A 30 4.15 9.86 -7.13
CA ASP A 30 5.18 10.79 -6.67
C ASP A 30 6.46 10.50 -7.46
N THR A 31 6.45 10.91 -8.71
CA THR A 31 7.55 10.68 -9.64
C THR A 31 8.01 9.20 -9.63
N VAL A 32 9.20 8.90 -9.05
CA VAL A 32 9.78 7.56 -8.96
C VAL A 32 9.79 6.99 -7.53
N TRP A 33 9.22 7.72 -6.55
CA TRP A 33 9.39 7.39 -5.14
C TRP A 33 8.35 6.44 -4.58
N ASN A 34 7.13 6.46 -5.12
CA ASN A 34 6.10 5.51 -4.75
C ASN A 34 6.36 4.14 -5.36
N HIS A 35 5.82 3.10 -4.76
CA HIS A 35 5.98 1.74 -5.27
C HIS A 35 4.81 0.82 -4.92
N ILE A 36 4.51 -0.04 -5.86
CA ILE A 36 3.49 -1.07 -5.72
C ILE A 36 4.11 -2.41 -6.11
N THR A 37 3.85 -3.45 -5.34
CA THR A 37 4.39 -4.78 -5.63
C THR A 37 3.32 -5.85 -5.52
N ALA A 38 3.56 -6.96 -6.22
CA ALA A 38 2.70 -8.13 -6.14
C ALA A 38 3.54 -9.40 -5.99
N ARG A 39 3.10 -10.34 -5.16
CA ARG A 39 3.72 -11.65 -5.03
C ARG A 39 3.61 -12.42 -6.34
N ALA A 40 4.71 -12.98 -6.81
CA ALA A 40 4.69 -13.83 -7.99
C ALA A 40 4.06 -15.20 -7.68
N PRO A 41 3.18 -15.73 -8.55
CA PRO A 41 2.56 -17.04 -8.38
C PRO A 41 3.58 -18.19 -8.28
N GLY A 42 3.22 -19.23 -7.53
CA GLY A 42 4.04 -20.45 -7.40
C GLY A 42 5.34 -20.28 -6.60
N THR A 43 5.55 -19.11 -5.99
CA THR A 43 6.73 -18.83 -5.16
C THR A 43 6.35 -18.04 -3.92
N LYS A 44 7.08 -18.28 -2.81
CA LYS A 44 6.89 -17.55 -1.55
C LYS A 44 7.72 -16.27 -1.48
N HIS A 45 8.77 -16.15 -2.29
CA HIS A 45 9.86 -15.21 -2.09
C HIS A 45 10.14 -14.30 -3.28
N ASN A 46 9.38 -14.42 -4.38
CA ASN A 46 9.55 -13.56 -5.54
C ASN A 46 8.38 -12.59 -5.68
N PHE A 47 8.67 -11.39 -6.15
CA PHE A 47 7.72 -10.30 -6.29
C PHE A 47 7.84 -9.63 -7.64
N PHE A 48 6.73 -9.10 -8.15
CA PHE A 48 6.71 -8.18 -9.28
C PHE A 48 6.72 -6.74 -8.76
N MET A 49 7.47 -5.88 -9.42
CA MET A 49 7.50 -4.43 -9.21
C MET A 49 7.85 -3.70 -10.51
N HIS A 50 7.69 -2.38 -10.55
CA HIS A 50 8.17 -1.59 -11.67
C HIS A 50 9.69 -1.41 -11.62
N GLU A 51 10.31 -1.18 -12.77
CA GLU A 51 11.72 -0.81 -12.87
C GLU A 51 11.92 0.60 -12.31
N MET A 52 13.00 0.82 -11.58
CA MET A 52 13.37 2.14 -11.07
C MET A 52 13.57 3.13 -12.21
N GLY A 53 12.89 4.27 -12.15
CA GLY A 53 12.95 5.36 -13.13
C GLY A 53 11.77 5.40 -14.11
N LEU A 54 10.88 4.39 -14.11
CA LEU A 54 9.62 4.47 -14.85
C LEU A 54 8.59 5.32 -14.09
N LEU A 55 7.93 6.22 -14.80
CA LEU A 55 6.72 6.87 -14.30
C LEU A 55 5.56 5.89 -14.31
N TYR A 56 4.57 6.12 -13.46
CA TYR A 56 3.45 5.18 -13.29
C TYR A 56 2.61 4.99 -14.56
N GLU A 57 2.44 6.02 -15.37
CA GLU A 57 1.79 5.96 -16.68
C GLU A 57 2.55 5.11 -17.71
N GLU A 58 3.85 4.91 -17.52
CA GLU A 58 4.69 4.10 -18.42
C GLU A 58 4.66 2.61 -18.04
N VAL A 59 4.17 2.27 -16.84
CA VAL A 59 4.13 0.89 -16.36
C VAL A 59 3.11 0.06 -17.14
N LYS A 60 3.58 -1.07 -17.64
CA LYS A 60 2.81 -2.09 -18.39
C LYS A 60 3.06 -3.46 -17.80
N ALA A 61 2.12 -4.39 -17.98
CA ALA A 61 2.31 -5.77 -17.55
C ALA A 61 3.59 -6.42 -18.12
N SER A 62 4.02 -5.99 -19.31
CA SER A 62 5.18 -6.53 -20.02
C SER A 62 6.52 -5.96 -19.56
N ASN A 63 6.55 -4.77 -18.91
CA ASN A 63 7.80 -4.15 -18.46
C ASN A 63 8.02 -4.23 -16.94
N LEU A 64 7.12 -4.87 -16.19
CA LEU A 64 7.35 -5.19 -14.79
C LEU A 64 8.54 -6.14 -14.65
N ILE A 65 9.35 -5.91 -13.62
CA ILE A 65 10.48 -6.79 -13.27
C ILE A 65 10.05 -7.80 -12.20
N LYS A 66 10.76 -8.92 -12.13
CA LYS A 66 10.63 -9.92 -11.06
C LYS A 66 11.89 -9.89 -10.21
N VAL A 67 11.74 -9.78 -8.90
CA VAL A 67 12.85 -9.79 -7.93
C VAL A 67 12.70 -10.91 -6.93
N ASP A 68 13.82 -11.38 -6.37
CA ASP A 68 13.82 -12.34 -5.26
C ASP A 68 13.75 -11.64 -3.89
N GLU A 69 13.78 -12.41 -2.83
CA GLU A 69 13.75 -11.95 -1.43
C GLU A 69 14.95 -11.09 -1.02
N ASN A 70 16.01 -11.08 -1.81
CA ASN A 70 17.21 -10.28 -1.58
C ASN A 70 17.26 -9.01 -2.43
N GLY A 71 16.26 -8.80 -3.30
CA GLY A 71 16.20 -7.67 -4.23
C GLY A 71 16.96 -7.90 -5.54
N LYS A 72 17.44 -9.13 -5.80
CA LYS A 72 18.07 -9.49 -7.05
C LYS A 72 17.03 -9.60 -8.14
N VAL A 73 17.25 -8.93 -9.27
CA VAL A 73 16.37 -9.01 -10.43
C VAL A 73 16.54 -10.35 -11.12
N LEU A 74 15.45 -11.12 -11.22
CA LEU A 74 15.37 -12.43 -11.86
C LEU A 74 14.88 -12.33 -13.32
N GLU A 75 13.99 -11.36 -13.59
CA GLU A 75 13.41 -11.11 -14.92
C GLU A 75 13.29 -9.60 -15.17
N GLY A 76 13.70 -9.15 -16.34
CA GLY A 76 13.63 -7.75 -16.76
C GLY A 76 14.97 -6.99 -16.65
N PRO A 77 14.95 -5.66 -16.83
CA PRO A 77 16.12 -4.81 -16.63
C PRO A 77 16.63 -4.86 -15.17
N LYS A 78 17.92 -4.55 -14.97
CA LYS A 78 18.59 -4.80 -13.67
C LYS A 78 18.50 -3.66 -12.66
N LYS A 79 17.41 -2.88 -12.65
CA LYS A 79 17.25 -1.76 -11.71
C LYS A 79 15.96 -1.91 -10.89
N ALA A 80 16.10 -2.31 -9.63
CA ALA A 80 15.02 -2.30 -8.64
C ALA A 80 15.18 -1.11 -7.68
N ASN A 81 14.05 -0.56 -7.19
CA ASN A 81 14.06 0.45 -6.13
C ASN A 81 14.39 -0.22 -4.79
N THR A 82 15.54 0.11 -4.19
CA THR A 82 16.04 -0.53 -2.96
C THR A 82 15.15 -0.19 -1.75
N ALA A 83 14.73 1.06 -1.59
CA ALA A 83 13.87 1.46 -0.48
C ALA A 83 12.49 0.78 -0.58
N GLY A 84 11.89 0.82 -1.77
CA GLY A 84 10.65 0.11 -2.05
C GLY A 84 10.76 -1.38 -1.81
N PHE A 85 11.88 -1.99 -2.17
CA PHE A 85 12.14 -3.39 -1.89
C PHE A 85 12.17 -3.69 -0.37
N ILE A 86 12.82 -2.86 0.45
CA ILE A 86 12.92 -3.09 1.91
C ILE A 86 11.54 -3.04 2.55
N ILE A 87 10.75 -2.02 2.29
CA ILE A 87 9.41 -1.86 2.85
C ILE A 87 8.49 -3.02 2.42
N HIS A 88 8.45 -3.33 1.11
CA HIS A 88 7.54 -4.33 0.59
C HIS A 88 7.95 -5.76 0.93
N SER A 89 9.25 -6.07 0.94
CA SER A 89 9.72 -7.39 1.36
C SER A 89 9.41 -7.68 2.85
N ALA A 90 9.35 -6.64 3.71
CA ALA A 90 8.90 -6.80 5.09
C ALA A 90 7.50 -7.43 5.16
N VAL A 91 6.58 -6.97 4.31
CA VAL A 91 5.22 -7.50 4.22
C VAL A 91 5.21 -8.86 3.54
N HIS A 92 5.79 -8.97 2.35
CA HIS A 92 5.73 -10.21 1.58
C HIS A 92 6.36 -11.41 2.29
N LEU A 93 7.42 -11.21 3.07
CA LEU A 93 8.08 -12.31 3.79
C LEU A 93 7.33 -12.74 5.05
N ASN A 94 6.64 -11.82 5.73
CA ASN A 94 6.01 -12.08 7.02
C ASN A 94 4.47 -12.25 6.96
N HIS A 95 3.83 -11.76 5.90
CA HIS A 95 2.37 -11.78 5.73
C HIS A 95 1.97 -12.47 4.41
N PRO A 96 1.98 -13.82 4.33
CA PRO A 96 1.81 -14.56 3.07
C PRO A 96 0.44 -14.37 2.42
N LYS A 97 -0.60 -14.01 3.17
CA LYS A 97 -1.94 -13.70 2.65
C LYS A 97 -1.97 -12.36 1.89
N ASN A 98 -1.11 -11.42 2.25
CA ASN A 98 -1.02 -10.11 1.59
C ASN A 98 -0.20 -10.26 0.30
N LYS A 99 -0.90 -10.44 -0.82
CA LYS A 99 -0.28 -10.66 -2.14
C LYS A 99 0.08 -9.36 -2.85
N PHE A 100 -0.64 -8.27 -2.54
CA PHE A 100 -0.40 -6.94 -3.09
C PHE A 100 -0.05 -5.99 -1.95
N VAL A 101 0.96 -5.15 -2.19
CA VAL A 101 1.45 -4.13 -1.26
C VAL A 101 1.55 -2.82 -2.02
N PHE A 102 0.94 -1.76 -1.47
CA PHE A 102 0.89 -0.45 -2.08
C PHE A 102 1.39 0.60 -1.09
N HIS A 103 2.41 1.35 -1.47
CA HIS A 103 2.98 2.46 -0.70
C HIS A 103 2.92 3.74 -1.51
N ALA A 104 2.42 4.82 -0.89
CA ALA A 104 2.23 6.10 -1.56
C ALA A 104 2.39 7.30 -0.61
N HIS A 105 2.72 8.47 -1.21
CA HIS A 105 3.00 9.73 -0.53
C HIS A 105 2.09 10.89 -1.00
N PRO A 106 0.74 10.76 -1.13
CA PRO A 106 -0.07 11.91 -1.47
C PRO A 106 0.12 13.04 -0.44
N PRO A 107 0.11 14.33 -0.85
CA PRO A 107 0.38 15.44 0.06
C PRO A 107 -0.50 15.47 1.31
N SER A 108 -1.79 15.14 1.17
CA SER A 108 -2.72 15.03 2.30
C SER A 108 -2.33 13.92 3.26
N ALA A 109 -1.84 12.78 2.73
CA ALA A 109 -1.35 11.68 3.55
C ALA A 109 -0.07 12.06 4.29
N LEU A 110 0.90 12.70 3.61
CA LEU A 110 2.11 13.20 4.27
C LEU A 110 1.77 14.11 5.45
N ALA A 111 0.89 15.09 5.24
CA ALA A 111 0.45 16.02 6.29
C ALA A 111 -0.25 15.28 7.45
N ALA A 112 -1.15 14.35 7.13
CA ALA A 112 -1.89 13.57 8.13
C ALA A 112 -0.98 12.62 8.94
N THR A 113 0.07 12.05 8.33
CA THR A 113 1.02 11.17 9.05
C THR A 113 1.84 11.90 10.10
N ALA A 114 1.91 13.24 10.03
CA ALA A 114 2.57 14.08 11.03
C ALA A 114 1.68 14.46 12.23
N LEU A 115 0.39 14.10 12.21
CA LEU A 115 -0.51 14.38 13.34
C LEU A 115 -0.09 13.59 14.58
N LYS A 116 0.19 14.32 15.68
CA LYS A 116 0.70 13.75 16.95
C LYS A 116 -0.20 12.63 17.50
N ASN A 117 -1.52 12.84 17.46
CA ASN A 117 -2.50 11.93 18.05
C ASN A 117 -3.02 10.87 17.07
N GLY A 118 -2.35 10.73 15.91
CA GLY A 118 -2.81 9.86 14.82
C GLY A 118 -3.96 10.48 14.01
N ILE A 119 -4.40 9.77 12.99
CA ILE A 119 -5.43 10.24 12.06
C ILE A 119 -6.81 9.92 12.63
N PRO A 120 -7.67 10.93 12.86
CA PRO A 120 -8.98 10.71 13.45
C PRO A 120 -9.97 10.06 12.48
N PHE A 121 -10.92 9.29 13.01
CA PHE A 121 -12.06 8.74 12.27
C PHE A 121 -13.21 9.76 12.34
N LEU A 122 -13.41 10.53 11.26
CA LEU A 122 -14.35 11.66 11.24
C LEU A 122 -15.56 11.43 10.34
N VAL A 123 -15.45 10.55 9.36
CA VAL A 123 -16.47 10.34 8.33
C VAL A 123 -16.69 8.86 8.04
N GLN A 124 -17.79 8.54 7.34
CA GLN A 124 -18.14 7.17 6.96
C GLN A 124 -16.99 6.43 6.25
N ASP A 125 -16.29 7.09 5.31
CA ASP A 125 -15.17 6.47 4.58
C ASP A 125 -14.08 5.97 5.53
N SER A 126 -13.75 6.74 6.58
CA SER A 126 -12.77 6.33 7.58
C SER A 126 -13.23 5.12 8.39
N SER A 127 -14.53 4.93 8.58
CA SER A 127 -15.10 3.78 9.29
C SER A 127 -14.81 2.44 8.59
N MET A 128 -14.60 2.44 7.27
CA MET A 128 -14.20 1.24 6.51
C MET A 128 -12.86 0.67 6.98
N LEU A 129 -12.02 1.51 7.58
CA LEU A 129 -10.68 1.17 8.09
C LEU A 129 -10.66 0.99 9.61
N TYR A 130 -11.79 1.10 10.30
CA TYR A 130 -11.84 0.98 11.75
C TYR A 130 -11.31 -0.38 12.21
N GLY A 131 -10.35 -0.38 13.15
CA GLY A 131 -9.70 -1.61 13.63
C GLY A 131 -8.75 -2.27 12.63
N LYS A 132 -8.41 -1.60 11.52
CA LYS A 132 -7.54 -2.12 10.44
C LYS A 132 -6.31 -1.24 10.21
N VAL A 133 -6.02 -0.27 11.09
CA VAL A 133 -4.94 0.70 10.94
C VAL A 133 -3.87 0.47 12.01
N GLY A 134 -2.64 0.27 11.58
CA GLY A 134 -1.45 0.24 12.42
C GLY A 134 -0.61 1.50 12.20
N TYR A 135 0.36 1.73 13.09
CA TYR A 135 1.29 2.85 13.02
C TYR A 135 2.73 2.37 13.10
N HIS A 136 3.61 2.98 12.31
CA HIS A 136 5.05 2.74 12.34
C HIS A 136 5.75 4.09 12.54
N GLU A 137 6.65 4.15 13.52
CA GLU A 137 7.39 5.37 13.82
C GLU A 137 8.40 5.70 12.71
N TRP A 138 8.76 6.97 12.58
CA TRP A 138 9.77 7.43 11.62
C TRP A 138 11.17 6.94 12.05
N GLU A 139 11.83 6.17 11.21
CA GLU A 139 13.18 5.65 11.41
C GLU A 139 14.20 6.16 10.38
N GLY A 140 13.84 7.21 9.63
CA GLY A 140 14.65 7.73 8.54
C GLY A 140 14.33 7.08 7.19
N LEU A 141 15.26 7.17 6.25
CA LEU A 141 15.11 6.51 4.95
C LEU A 141 15.18 4.99 5.15
N SER A 142 14.20 4.25 4.62
CA SER A 142 14.08 2.78 4.75
C SER A 142 15.17 2.04 3.98
N LEU A 143 16.42 2.22 4.38
CA LEU A 143 17.59 1.56 3.81
C LEU A 143 18.11 0.43 4.70
N ASN A 144 17.65 0.36 5.96
CA ASN A 144 18.08 -0.64 6.94
C ASN A 144 17.18 -1.89 6.87
N LYS A 145 17.79 -3.05 6.63
CA LYS A 145 17.08 -4.34 6.60
C LYS A 145 16.43 -4.73 7.94
N ASP A 146 16.93 -4.24 9.05
CA ASP A 146 16.36 -4.53 10.39
C ASP A 146 15.00 -3.85 10.61
N GLU A 147 14.72 -2.76 9.91
CA GLU A 147 13.41 -2.10 9.91
C GLU A 147 12.28 -3.03 9.41
N ARG A 148 12.60 -4.00 8.54
CA ARG A 148 11.61 -4.99 8.04
C ARG A 148 10.84 -5.69 9.15
N LYS A 149 11.52 -6.09 10.23
CA LYS A 149 10.89 -6.80 11.35
C LYS A 149 9.90 -5.90 12.08
N ARG A 150 10.24 -4.62 12.22
CA ARG A 150 9.40 -3.62 12.88
C ARG A 150 8.21 -3.23 12.02
N ILE A 151 8.41 -3.00 10.72
CA ILE A 151 7.32 -2.77 9.76
C ILE A 151 6.33 -3.94 9.78
N ALA A 152 6.81 -5.19 9.67
CA ALA A 152 5.97 -6.37 9.70
C ALA A 152 5.19 -6.50 11.02
N LYS A 153 5.85 -6.29 12.15
CA LYS A 153 5.23 -6.31 13.48
C LYS A 153 4.15 -5.23 13.62
N ASN A 154 4.44 -4.01 13.17
CA ASN A 154 3.56 -2.86 13.32
C ASN A 154 2.35 -2.95 12.34
N LEU A 155 2.53 -3.57 11.18
CA LEU A 155 1.41 -3.92 10.31
C LEU A 155 0.51 -4.96 10.98
N GLY A 156 1.07 -6.02 11.56
CA GLY A 156 0.32 -7.08 12.22
C GLY A 156 -0.81 -7.62 11.33
N ASN A 157 -2.03 -7.64 11.84
CA ASN A 157 -3.23 -8.04 11.10
C ASN A 157 -3.96 -6.87 10.42
N ASN A 158 -3.40 -5.67 10.46
CA ASN A 158 -3.99 -4.49 9.86
C ASN A 158 -3.92 -4.54 8.32
N LYS A 159 -4.74 -3.70 7.69
CA LYS A 159 -4.78 -3.52 6.23
C LYS A 159 -4.08 -2.25 5.78
N VAL A 160 -3.90 -1.32 6.70
CA VAL A 160 -3.23 -0.03 6.51
C VAL A 160 -2.16 0.13 7.58
N LEU A 161 -0.98 0.57 7.19
CA LEU A 161 0.08 1.02 8.07
C LEU A 161 0.34 2.50 7.79
N ILE A 162 0.09 3.33 8.78
CA ILE A 162 0.49 4.73 8.76
C ILE A 162 1.96 4.78 9.13
N MET A 163 2.80 5.14 8.18
CA MET A 163 4.22 5.39 8.40
C MET A 163 4.38 6.87 8.78
N LYS A 164 4.58 7.14 10.06
CA LYS A 164 4.64 8.52 10.59
C LYS A 164 5.70 9.34 9.88
N ASN A 165 5.35 10.58 9.52
CA ASN A 165 6.21 11.51 8.78
C ASN A 165 6.76 10.97 7.45
N HIS A 166 6.11 9.94 6.86
CA HIS A 166 6.61 9.28 5.66
C HIS A 166 5.52 9.04 4.61
N GLY A 167 4.40 8.41 4.98
CA GLY A 167 3.35 8.07 4.02
C GLY A 167 2.47 6.92 4.45
N LEU A 168 1.79 6.30 3.50
CA LEU A 168 0.86 5.19 3.72
C LEU A 168 1.37 3.91 3.08
N LEU A 169 1.13 2.79 3.76
CA LEU A 169 1.31 1.45 3.19
C LEU A 169 0.00 0.68 3.36
N THR A 170 -0.49 0.07 2.29
CA THR A 170 -1.69 -0.77 2.34
C THR A 170 -1.43 -2.13 1.73
N VAL A 171 -2.23 -3.10 2.15
CA VAL A 171 -2.06 -4.48 1.75
C VAL A 171 -3.40 -5.12 1.37
N GLY A 172 -3.34 -6.14 0.53
CA GLY A 172 -4.51 -6.91 0.16
C GLY A 172 -4.16 -8.30 -0.38
N GLU A 173 -5.10 -9.21 -0.31
CA GLU A 173 -5.00 -10.50 -0.99
C GLU A 173 -5.21 -10.34 -2.51
N THR A 174 -5.97 -9.34 -2.92
CA THR A 174 -6.20 -8.95 -4.30
C THR A 174 -5.71 -7.53 -4.57
N ALA A 175 -5.48 -7.19 -5.84
CA ALA A 175 -5.16 -5.84 -6.28
C ALA A 175 -6.25 -4.84 -5.88
N GLY A 176 -7.52 -5.22 -6.07
CA GLY A 176 -8.67 -4.39 -5.70
C GLY A 176 -8.72 -4.12 -4.19
N GLU A 177 -8.48 -5.12 -3.33
CA GLU A 177 -8.45 -4.93 -1.88
C GLU A 177 -7.35 -3.95 -1.47
N ALA A 178 -6.12 -4.14 -1.95
CA ALA A 178 -5.00 -3.26 -1.62
C ALA A 178 -5.26 -1.82 -2.09
N PHE A 179 -5.83 -1.65 -3.29
CA PHE A 179 -6.16 -0.35 -3.86
C PHE A 179 -7.28 0.35 -3.08
N MET A 180 -8.37 -0.36 -2.75
CA MET A 180 -9.47 0.22 -1.98
C MET A 180 -9.06 0.60 -0.56
N ASN A 181 -8.19 -0.19 0.08
CA ASN A 181 -7.60 0.19 1.37
C ASN A 181 -6.81 1.49 1.27
N MET A 182 -6.06 1.71 0.17
CA MET A 182 -5.34 2.97 -0.09
C MET A 182 -6.31 4.12 -0.36
N TYR A 183 -7.35 3.89 -1.17
CA TYR A 183 -8.38 4.88 -1.45
C TYR A 183 -9.01 5.42 -0.16
N TYR A 184 -9.49 4.54 0.72
CA TYR A 184 -10.08 4.95 1.99
C TYR A 184 -9.06 5.59 2.93
N ALA A 185 -7.81 5.12 2.94
CA ALA A 185 -6.76 5.71 3.77
C ALA A 185 -6.42 7.14 3.32
N ILE A 186 -6.33 7.40 2.03
CA ILE A 186 -6.10 8.75 1.49
C ILE A 186 -7.29 9.65 1.79
N ARG A 187 -8.53 9.19 1.56
CA ARG A 187 -9.75 9.93 1.90
C ARG A 187 -9.81 10.30 3.38
N MET A 188 -9.46 9.35 4.26
CA MET A 188 -9.36 9.61 5.70
C MET A 188 -8.33 10.71 6.01
N CYS A 189 -7.17 10.69 5.35
CA CYS A 189 -6.13 11.72 5.49
C CYS A 189 -6.59 13.08 4.98
N GLU A 190 -7.19 13.14 3.79
CA GLU A 190 -7.71 14.38 3.20
C GLU A 190 -8.71 15.09 4.12
N VAL A 191 -9.69 14.33 4.60
CA VAL A 191 -10.71 14.86 5.51
C VAL A 191 -10.09 15.28 6.84
N ALA A 192 -9.18 14.49 7.41
CA ALA A 192 -8.52 14.79 8.67
C ALA A 192 -7.72 16.10 8.59
N VAL A 193 -6.93 16.30 7.55
CA VAL A 193 -6.12 17.51 7.37
C VAL A 193 -7.01 18.75 7.21
N GLN A 194 -8.08 18.66 6.41
CA GLN A 194 -9.02 19.76 6.21
C GLN A 194 -9.77 20.11 7.51
N ALA A 195 -10.28 19.08 8.20
CA ALA A 195 -11.06 19.28 9.41
C ALA A 195 -10.21 19.79 10.58
N GLU A 196 -9.07 19.16 10.88
CA GLU A 196 -8.16 19.58 11.95
C GLU A 196 -7.56 20.98 11.64
N GLY A 197 -7.27 21.27 10.36
CA GLY A 197 -6.78 22.58 9.90
C GLY A 197 -7.81 23.70 10.02
N SER A 198 -9.09 23.41 10.16
CA SER A 198 -10.14 24.43 10.33
C SER A 198 -10.12 25.12 11.69
N GLY A 199 -9.54 24.49 12.71
CA GLY A 199 -9.57 24.96 14.10
C GLY A 199 -10.95 24.87 14.78
N LEU A 200 -11.95 24.29 14.11
CA LEU A 200 -13.29 24.10 14.66
C LEU A 200 -13.37 22.87 15.58
N LYS A 201 -14.37 22.84 16.46
CA LYS A 201 -14.67 21.61 17.22
C LYS A 201 -15.20 20.53 16.26
N LEU A 202 -14.62 19.36 16.32
CA LEU A 202 -14.95 18.25 15.44
C LEU A 202 -15.75 17.18 16.19
N GLU A 203 -16.83 16.73 15.58
CA GLU A 203 -17.52 15.51 15.98
C GLU A 203 -16.77 14.30 15.44
N ARG A 204 -16.51 13.29 16.27
CA ARG A 204 -15.78 12.07 15.88
C ARG A 204 -16.70 10.88 15.77
N CYS A 205 -16.47 10.03 14.80
CA CYS A 205 -17.20 8.76 14.69
C CYS A 205 -17.00 7.92 15.95
N THR A 206 -18.10 7.48 16.56
CA THR A 206 -18.06 6.64 17.76
C THR A 206 -17.67 5.21 17.41
N LYS A 207 -16.99 4.54 18.34
CA LYS A 207 -16.60 3.12 18.18
C LYS A 207 -17.78 2.20 17.87
N PRO A 208 -18.92 2.24 18.60
CA PRO A 208 -20.04 1.35 18.32
C PRO A 208 -20.58 1.48 16.89
N VAL A 209 -20.75 2.70 16.39
CA VAL A 209 -21.25 2.96 15.03
C VAL A 209 -20.27 2.46 13.96
N SER A 210 -18.97 2.70 14.14
CA SER A 210 -17.95 2.21 13.23
C SER A 210 -17.90 0.68 13.15
N TYR A 211 -18.12 -0.01 14.28
CA TYR A 211 -18.21 -1.48 14.29
C TYR A 211 -19.43 -2.02 13.56
N THR A 212 -20.56 -1.33 13.59
CA THR A 212 -21.79 -1.78 12.92
C THR A 212 -21.56 -1.96 11.42
N HIS A 213 -20.81 -1.08 10.78
CA HIS A 213 -20.47 -1.20 9.37
C HIS A 213 -19.56 -2.39 9.03
N LEU A 214 -18.74 -2.85 9.98
CA LEU A 214 -17.85 -3.99 9.78
C LEU A 214 -18.53 -5.35 9.98
N THR A 215 -19.64 -5.37 10.74
CA THR A 215 -20.35 -6.59 11.14
C THR A 215 -21.65 -6.83 10.38
N LEU A 216 -22.11 -5.88 9.58
CA LEU A 216 -23.25 -6.11 8.70
C LEU A 216 -22.90 -7.26 7.74
N PRO A 217 -23.73 -8.35 7.70
CA PRO A 217 -23.55 -9.36 6.68
C PRO A 217 -23.64 -8.67 5.32
N THR A 218 -22.62 -8.81 4.52
CA THR A 218 -22.70 -8.47 3.09
C THR A 218 -23.64 -9.50 2.49
N ASN A 219 -24.96 -9.23 2.51
CA ASN A 219 -25.91 -9.96 1.69
C ASN A 219 -25.50 -9.74 0.24
N ARG A 220 -24.66 -10.64 -0.26
CA ARG A 220 -24.42 -10.83 -1.68
C ARG A 220 -25.58 -11.62 -2.24
N GLU A 221 -26.73 -10.98 -2.36
CA GLU A 221 -27.81 -11.42 -3.19
C GLU A 221 -28.42 -10.17 -3.84
N VAL A 222 -27.82 -9.78 -4.93
CA VAL A 222 -28.49 -9.16 -6.06
C VAL A 222 -27.83 -9.71 -7.33
#